data_3888f0654fc13a6bab77d9dd2a7f391c
#
_entry.id   3888f0654fc13a6bab77d9dd2a7f391c
#
_cell.length_a   1.000
_cell.length_b   1.000
_cell.length_c   1.000
_cell.angle_alpha   90.00
_cell.angle_beta   90.00
_cell.angle_gamma   90.00
#
_symmetry.space_group_name_H-M   'P 1'
#
loop_
_entity.id
_entity.type
_entity.pdbx_description
1 polymer ?
#
loop_
_entity_poly.entity_id
_entity_poly.type
_entity_poly.pdbx_seq_one_letter_code
_entity_poly.pdbx_strand_id
1 'polypeptide(L)'
;MSAAKELGGAGLRGQSAGSTALCTVGKTGTGLTYRGYDITDLAHHAQFEEVAHLLLVGYLPTQAELDQYKTRLIGLRGLPEKLKQALELIPAEAHPMDVMRTGCSILGNLEPEHTFAEQQAATERMLALFPAIICYWYRFSHEGVXXXXXXXXXXXRRSK
;
A
#
# COMPACT_ATOMS: atom_id res chain seq x y z
N MET A 1 -20.71 13.80 -41.38
CA MET A 1 -19.24 13.76 -41.45
C MET A 1 -18.71 13.77 -40.02
N SER A 2 -18.29 12.59 -39.53
CA SER A 2 -17.74 12.47 -38.18
C SER A 2 -16.30 12.96 -38.18
N ALA A 3 -16.03 14.02 -37.40
CA ALA A 3 -14.67 14.52 -37.29
C ALA A 3 -13.84 13.43 -36.58
N ALA A 4 -12.84 12.93 -37.25
CA ALA A 4 -11.88 12.02 -36.66
C ALA A 4 -11.21 12.74 -35.49
N LYS A 5 -11.40 12.20 -34.30
CA LYS A 5 -10.74 12.71 -33.08
C LYS A 5 -9.25 12.49 -33.25
N GLU A 6 -8.49 13.57 -33.33
CA GLU A 6 -7.04 13.46 -33.41
C GLU A 6 -6.53 12.70 -32.20
N LEU A 7 -5.88 11.59 -32.47
CA LEU A 7 -5.19 10.85 -31.42
C LEU A 7 -4.03 11.71 -30.92
N GLY A 8 -4.13 12.14 -29.68
CA GLY A 8 -3.08 12.97 -29.05
C GLY A 8 -1.76 12.22 -29.03
N GLY A 9 -0.70 12.97 -28.87
CA GLY A 9 0.70 12.59 -29.01
C GLY A 9 1.16 11.22 -28.52
N ALA A 10 2.45 10.96 -28.61
CA ALA A 10 3.03 9.64 -28.33
C ALA A 10 2.63 9.13 -26.94
N GLY A 11 2.20 7.88 -26.87
CA GLY A 11 1.80 7.23 -25.64
C GLY A 11 0.32 7.43 -25.33
N LEU A 12 -0.01 7.40 -24.03
CA LEU A 12 -1.41 7.44 -23.56
C LEU A 12 -1.86 8.85 -23.16
N ARG A 13 -1.07 9.87 -23.48
CA ARG A 13 -1.43 11.25 -23.12
C ARG A 13 -2.77 11.63 -23.76
N GLY A 14 -3.67 12.14 -22.95
CA GLY A 14 -4.99 12.58 -23.41
C GLY A 14 -6.02 11.47 -23.54
N GLN A 15 -5.65 10.23 -23.28
CA GLN A 15 -6.60 9.11 -23.30
C GLN A 15 -7.28 8.98 -21.95
N SER A 16 -8.59 8.75 -21.97
CA SER A 16 -9.35 8.48 -20.75
C SER A 16 -9.45 6.98 -20.57
N ALA A 17 -8.92 6.49 -19.45
CA ALA A 17 -8.97 5.06 -19.12
C ALA A 17 -10.29 4.68 -18.44
N GLY A 18 -10.97 5.65 -17.82
CA GLY A 18 -12.21 5.38 -17.11
C GLY A 18 -12.52 6.45 -16.08
N SER A 19 -13.52 6.19 -15.29
CA SER A 19 -13.91 7.06 -14.16
C SER A 19 -13.50 6.43 -12.85
N THR A 20 -13.15 7.26 -11.88
CA THR A 20 -12.81 6.78 -10.55
C THR A 20 -13.46 7.68 -9.49
N ALA A 21 -13.85 7.07 -8.38
CA ALA A 21 -14.33 7.78 -7.20
C ALA A 21 -13.21 8.06 -6.20
N LEU A 22 -12.00 7.54 -6.45
CA LEU A 22 -10.92 7.61 -5.47
C LEU A 22 -10.30 8.99 -5.37
N CYS A 23 -10.07 9.65 -6.50
CA CYS A 23 -9.35 10.92 -6.47
C CYS A 23 -9.73 11.81 -7.64
N THR A 24 -9.46 13.12 -7.49
CA THR A 24 -9.45 14.07 -8.60
C THR A 24 -8.09 14.75 -8.63
N VAL A 25 -7.58 14.98 -9.84
CA VAL A 25 -6.26 15.60 -10.05
C VAL A 25 -6.43 16.79 -10.97
N GLY A 26 -6.04 17.98 -10.49
CA GLY A 26 -5.94 19.17 -11.31
C GLY A 26 -7.23 19.69 -11.93
N LYS A 27 -8.37 19.39 -11.34
CA LYS A 27 -9.63 20.05 -11.79
C LYS A 27 -9.66 21.48 -11.28
N THR A 28 -10.39 22.31 -12.01
CA THR A 28 -10.44 23.76 -11.75
C THR A 28 -10.61 24.09 -10.26
N GLY A 29 -9.63 24.80 -9.73
CA GLY A 29 -9.70 25.30 -8.35
C GLY A 29 -9.24 24.31 -7.27
N THR A 30 -8.94 23.08 -7.65
CA THR A 30 -8.48 22.09 -6.68
C THR A 30 -7.24 21.37 -7.19
N GLY A 31 -6.31 21.07 -6.29
CA GLY A 31 -5.15 20.26 -6.61
C GLY A 31 -5.51 18.78 -6.65
N LEU A 32 -4.98 18.02 -5.72
CA LEU A 32 -5.28 16.59 -5.56
C LEU A 32 -6.28 16.42 -4.41
N THR A 33 -7.33 15.65 -4.65
CA THR A 33 -8.25 15.24 -3.56
C THR A 33 -8.36 13.72 -3.52
N TYR A 34 -8.51 13.17 -2.31
CA TYR A 34 -8.85 11.78 -2.09
C TYR A 34 -10.28 11.70 -1.56
N ARG A 35 -11.18 11.08 -2.32
CA ARG A 35 -12.60 10.95 -1.95
C ARG A 35 -13.21 12.31 -1.54
N GLY A 36 -12.76 13.38 -2.20
CA GLY A 36 -13.27 14.73 -1.94
C GLY A 36 -12.51 15.54 -0.89
N TYR A 37 -11.60 14.90 -0.15
CA TYR A 37 -10.78 15.60 0.86
C TYR A 37 -9.50 16.10 0.22
N ASP A 38 -9.12 17.33 0.52
CA ASP A 38 -7.89 17.93 0.00
C ASP A 38 -6.68 17.18 0.55
N ILE A 39 -5.70 16.89 -0.35
CA ILE A 39 -4.53 16.12 0.04
C ILE A 39 -3.68 16.83 1.11
N THR A 40 -3.65 18.17 1.09
CA THR A 40 -2.89 18.94 2.06
C THR A 40 -3.47 18.76 3.46
N ASP A 41 -4.81 18.81 3.56
CA ASP A 41 -5.47 18.60 4.85
C ASP A 41 -5.22 17.19 5.37
N LEU A 42 -5.32 16.18 4.51
CA LEU A 42 -5.06 14.80 4.91
C LEU A 42 -3.60 14.64 5.37
N ALA A 43 -2.66 15.23 4.64
CA ALA A 43 -1.24 15.12 4.97
C ALA A 43 -0.91 15.76 6.33
N HIS A 44 -1.60 16.83 6.68
CA HIS A 44 -1.34 17.54 7.94
C HIS A 44 -2.08 16.95 9.14
N HIS A 45 -3.26 16.37 8.92
CA HIS A 45 -4.16 16.05 10.04
C HIS A 45 -4.52 14.57 10.16
N ALA A 46 -4.32 13.77 9.09
CA ALA A 46 -4.73 12.36 9.12
C ALA A 46 -3.54 11.42 9.31
N GLN A 47 -3.81 10.28 9.91
CA GLN A 47 -2.82 9.19 10.02
C GLN A 47 -2.92 8.29 8.79
N PHE A 48 -1.87 7.52 8.53
CA PHE A 48 -1.83 6.60 7.39
C PHE A 48 -3.06 5.69 7.35
N GLU A 49 -3.42 5.12 8.51
CA GLU A 49 -4.53 4.18 8.57
C GLU A 49 -5.88 4.83 8.30
N GLU A 50 -6.03 6.13 8.63
CA GLU A 50 -7.24 6.88 8.29
C GLU A 50 -7.36 7.06 6.78
N VAL A 51 -6.25 7.41 6.13
CA VAL A 51 -6.25 7.58 4.67
C VAL A 51 -6.47 6.25 3.96
N ALA A 52 -5.84 5.17 4.44
CA ALA A 52 -6.07 3.84 3.89
C ALA A 52 -7.54 3.44 4.00
N HIS A 53 -8.15 3.68 5.17
CA HIS A 53 -9.57 3.41 5.38
C HIS A 53 -10.43 4.25 4.42
N LEU A 54 -10.12 5.54 4.29
CA LEU A 54 -10.83 6.43 3.39
C LEU A 54 -10.84 5.90 1.95
N LEU A 55 -9.67 5.49 1.47
CA LEU A 55 -9.53 5.04 0.07
C LEU A 55 -10.20 3.68 -0.16
N LEU A 56 -10.11 2.77 0.80
CA LEU A 56 -10.63 1.41 0.62
C LEU A 56 -12.11 1.28 0.96
N VAL A 57 -12.55 1.97 2.02
CA VAL A 57 -13.93 1.86 2.52
C VAL A 57 -14.82 2.99 1.99
N GLY A 58 -14.23 4.17 1.76
CA GLY A 58 -14.95 5.28 1.13
C GLY A 58 -15.26 6.47 2.03
N TYR A 59 -14.92 6.40 3.31
CA TYR A 59 -15.14 7.49 4.26
C TYR A 59 -14.09 7.46 5.36
N LEU A 60 -13.89 8.60 6.02
CA LEU A 60 -12.96 8.68 7.15
C LEU A 60 -13.56 7.96 8.36
N PRO A 61 -12.76 7.14 9.06
CA PRO A 61 -13.29 6.38 10.20
C PRO A 61 -13.55 7.28 11.41
N THR A 62 -14.52 6.89 12.23
CA THR A 62 -14.63 7.42 13.59
C THR A 62 -13.44 6.93 14.41
N GLN A 63 -13.21 7.49 15.60
CA GLN A 63 -12.11 7.06 16.46
C GLN A 63 -12.23 5.56 16.80
N ALA A 64 -13.44 5.09 17.10
CA ALA A 64 -13.66 3.68 17.41
C ALA A 64 -13.36 2.78 16.21
N GLU A 65 -13.80 3.19 15.02
CA GLU A 65 -13.50 2.44 13.79
C GLU A 65 -12.00 2.42 13.50
N LEU A 66 -11.31 3.55 13.71
CA LEU A 66 -9.88 3.64 13.51
C LEU A 66 -9.12 2.69 14.45
N ASP A 67 -9.52 2.67 15.71
CA ASP A 67 -8.88 1.79 16.71
C ASP A 67 -9.07 0.31 16.33
N GLN A 68 -10.27 -0.06 15.90
CA GLN A 68 -10.55 -1.42 15.43
C GLN A 68 -9.72 -1.74 14.17
N TYR A 69 -9.64 -0.80 13.25
CA TYR A 69 -8.89 -0.99 12.00
C TYR A 69 -7.41 -1.20 12.28
N LYS A 70 -6.84 -0.39 13.16
CA LYS A 70 -5.44 -0.53 13.57
C LYS A 70 -5.19 -1.89 14.23
N THR A 71 -6.08 -2.30 15.12
CA THR A 71 -5.97 -3.60 15.80
C THR A 71 -5.97 -4.74 14.76
N ARG A 72 -6.88 -4.65 13.77
CA ARG A 72 -6.96 -5.65 12.72
C ARG A 72 -5.68 -5.69 11.88
N LEU A 73 -5.15 -4.52 11.48
CA LEU A 73 -3.92 -4.48 10.70
C LEU A 73 -2.72 -5.03 11.48
N ILE A 74 -2.65 -4.74 12.78
CA ILE A 74 -1.59 -5.28 13.64
C ILE A 74 -1.67 -6.82 13.66
N GLY A 75 -2.87 -7.35 13.76
CA GLY A 75 -3.07 -8.81 13.75
C GLY A 75 -2.67 -9.48 12.45
N LEU A 76 -2.61 -8.72 11.35
CA LEU A 76 -2.27 -9.25 10.04
C LEU A 76 -0.77 -9.17 9.71
N ARG A 77 0.07 -8.69 10.63
CA ARG A 77 1.48 -8.39 10.34
C ARG A 77 2.42 -9.60 10.28
N GLY A 78 1.97 -10.79 10.62
CA GLY A 78 2.84 -11.97 10.64
C GLY A 78 3.28 -12.39 9.25
N LEU A 79 4.59 -12.42 8.99
CA LEU A 79 5.15 -12.88 7.72
C LEU A 79 5.07 -14.42 7.65
N PRO A 80 4.52 -14.99 6.57
CA PRO A 80 4.58 -16.44 6.38
C PRO A 80 6.04 -16.93 6.31
N GLU A 81 6.30 -18.09 6.87
CA GLU A 81 7.65 -18.64 6.95
C GLU A 81 8.29 -18.80 5.55
N LYS A 82 7.52 -19.26 4.57
CA LYS A 82 8.03 -19.40 3.21
C LYS A 82 8.38 -18.05 2.58
N LEU A 83 7.65 -16.99 2.95
CA LEU A 83 7.99 -15.64 2.47
C LEU A 83 9.31 -15.18 3.10
N LYS A 84 9.53 -15.43 4.37
CA LYS A 84 10.80 -15.11 5.02
C LYS A 84 11.97 -15.79 4.31
N GLN A 85 11.83 -17.09 4.07
CA GLN A 85 12.88 -17.88 3.38
C GLN A 85 13.19 -17.29 2.00
N ALA A 86 12.17 -16.89 1.26
CA ALA A 86 12.36 -16.28 -0.05
C ALA A 86 13.08 -14.93 0.05
N LEU A 87 12.72 -14.11 1.02
CA LEU A 87 13.36 -12.81 1.22
C LEU A 87 14.84 -12.97 1.58
N GLU A 88 15.18 -14.04 2.32
CA GLU A 88 16.56 -14.32 2.70
C GLU A 88 17.47 -14.65 1.51
N LEU A 89 16.88 -15.08 0.39
CA LEU A 89 17.62 -15.37 -0.82
C LEU A 89 17.96 -14.14 -1.64
N ILE A 90 17.33 -13.01 -1.35
CA ILE A 90 17.52 -11.78 -2.12
C ILE A 90 18.79 -11.07 -1.63
N PRO A 91 19.73 -10.76 -2.54
CA PRO A 91 21.00 -10.15 -2.12
C PRO A 91 20.81 -8.75 -1.55
N ALA A 92 21.76 -8.32 -0.72
CA ALA A 92 21.73 -7.04 -0.03
C ALA A 92 21.75 -5.84 -1.00
N GLU A 93 22.32 -6.03 -2.18
CA GLU A 93 22.44 -4.99 -3.20
C GLU A 93 21.14 -4.75 -3.98
N ALA A 94 20.13 -5.61 -3.79
CA ALA A 94 18.87 -5.47 -4.53
C ALA A 94 18.19 -4.15 -4.21
N HIS A 95 17.52 -3.59 -5.21
CA HIS A 95 16.76 -2.36 -4.99
C HIS A 95 15.53 -2.67 -4.13
N PRO A 96 15.25 -1.88 -3.09
CA PRO A 96 14.11 -2.17 -2.20
C PRO A 96 12.77 -2.32 -2.91
N MET A 97 12.53 -1.57 -3.98
CA MET A 97 11.28 -1.72 -4.75
C MET A 97 11.18 -3.10 -5.41
N ASP A 98 12.30 -3.66 -5.86
CA ASP A 98 12.32 -5.00 -6.44
C ASP A 98 12.06 -6.04 -5.36
N VAL A 99 12.59 -5.83 -4.16
CA VAL A 99 12.32 -6.70 -3.02
C VAL A 99 10.82 -6.69 -2.69
N MET A 100 10.21 -5.50 -2.66
CA MET A 100 8.78 -5.37 -2.39
C MET A 100 7.95 -6.08 -3.46
N ARG A 101 8.31 -5.90 -4.72
CA ARG A 101 7.61 -6.55 -5.84
C ARG A 101 7.67 -8.07 -5.70
N THR A 102 8.87 -8.59 -5.42
CA THR A 102 9.08 -10.03 -5.23
C THR A 102 8.27 -10.54 -4.04
N GLY A 103 8.33 -9.82 -2.93
CA GLY A 103 7.58 -10.19 -1.73
C GLY A 103 6.08 -10.24 -1.97
N CYS A 104 5.54 -9.26 -2.69
CA CYS A 104 4.12 -9.25 -3.04
C CYS A 104 3.73 -10.44 -3.90
N SER A 105 4.57 -10.76 -4.88
CA SER A 105 4.30 -11.89 -5.78
C SER A 105 4.30 -13.22 -5.02
N ILE A 106 5.25 -13.39 -4.13
CA ILE A 106 5.33 -14.61 -3.31
C ILE A 106 4.11 -14.70 -2.39
N LEU A 107 3.75 -13.58 -1.75
CA LEU A 107 2.58 -13.57 -0.89
C LEU A 107 1.32 -13.98 -1.66
N GLY A 108 1.15 -13.46 -2.87
CA GLY A 108 0.03 -13.83 -3.72
C GLY A 108 0.00 -15.30 -4.08
N ASN A 109 1.17 -15.93 -4.20
CA ASN A 109 1.26 -17.38 -4.45
C ASN A 109 0.91 -18.19 -3.20
N LEU A 110 1.30 -17.68 -2.02
CA LEU A 110 1.04 -18.39 -0.75
C LEU A 110 -0.39 -18.21 -0.26
N GLU A 111 -0.96 -17.05 -0.52
CA GLU A 111 -2.28 -16.68 -0.05
C GLU A 111 -3.12 -16.16 -1.24
N PRO A 112 -3.46 -17.04 -2.20
CA PRO A 112 -4.19 -16.58 -3.38
C PRO A 112 -5.63 -16.19 -3.06
N GLU A 113 -6.11 -15.15 -3.73
CA GLU A 113 -7.53 -14.82 -3.70
C GLU A 113 -8.26 -15.61 -4.79
N HIS A 114 -9.43 -16.10 -4.47
CA HIS A 114 -10.21 -16.91 -5.42
C HIS A 114 -11.47 -16.19 -5.89
N THR A 115 -11.92 -15.20 -5.14
CA THR A 115 -13.14 -14.45 -5.46
C THR A 115 -12.90 -12.96 -5.30
N PHE A 116 -13.72 -12.19 -6.01
CA PHE A 116 -13.69 -10.73 -5.91
C PHE A 116 -13.96 -10.25 -4.48
N ALA A 117 -14.78 -10.99 -3.73
CA ALA A 117 -15.11 -10.63 -2.35
C ALA A 117 -13.91 -10.68 -1.41
N GLU A 118 -12.87 -11.43 -1.78
CA GLU A 118 -11.67 -11.55 -0.96
C GLU A 118 -10.66 -10.41 -1.16
N GLN A 119 -10.90 -9.53 -2.14
CA GLN A 119 -9.94 -8.48 -2.49
C GLN A 119 -9.67 -7.50 -1.35
N GLN A 120 -10.70 -7.15 -0.58
CA GLN A 120 -10.49 -6.22 0.53
C GLN A 120 -9.58 -6.83 1.59
N ALA A 121 -9.81 -8.09 1.95
CA ALA A 121 -8.98 -8.79 2.93
C ALA A 121 -7.53 -8.92 2.44
N ALA A 122 -7.35 -9.25 1.16
CA ALA A 122 -6.02 -9.35 0.54
C ALA A 122 -5.31 -7.98 0.57
N THR A 123 -6.04 -6.91 0.29
CA THR A 123 -5.46 -5.56 0.32
C THR A 123 -5.03 -5.17 1.73
N GLU A 124 -5.86 -5.44 2.72
CA GLU A 124 -5.51 -5.15 4.13
C GLU A 124 -4.31 -5.98 4.58
N ARG A 125 -4.24 -7.24 4.14
CA ARG A 125 -3.09 -8.11 4.40
C ARG A 125 -1.81 -7.51 3.83
N MET A 126 -1.85 -7.04 2.58
CA MET A 126 -0.70 -6.40 1.94
C MET A 126 -0.31 -5.10 2.65
N LEU A 127 -1.28 -4.26 3.02
CA LEU A 127 -0.99 -3.03 3.78
C LEU A 127 -0.26 -3.35 5.07
N ALA A 128 -0.69 -4.39 5.76
CA ALA A 128 -0.08 -4.78 7.03
C ALA A 128 1.32 -5.35 6.85
N LEU A 129 1.57 -6.08 5.75
CA LEU A 129 2.83 -6.79 5.53
C LEU A 129 3.92 -5.97 4.82
N PHE A 130 3.57 -4.93 4.07
CA PHE A 130 4.57 -4.16 3.32
C PHE A 130 5.74 -3.71 4.19
N PRO A 131 5.52 -3.05 5.34
CA PRO A 131 6.65 -2.66 6.18
C PRO A 131 7.44 -3.86 6.69
N ALA A 132 6.75 -4.95 7.02
CA ALA A 132 7.41 -6.15 7.54
C ALA A 132 8.29 -6.81 6.48
N ILE A 133 7.83 -6.85 5.23
CA ILE A 133 8.62 -7.42 4.11
C ILE A 133 9.94 -6.69 3.96
N ILE A 134 9.89 -5.36 3.83
CA ILE A 134 11.11 -4.60 3.57
C ILE A 134 12.04 -4.58 4.79
N CYS A 135 11.48 -4.47 5.98
CA CYS A 135 12.29 -4.46 7.20
C CYS A 135 12.94 -5.81 7.47
N TYR A 136 12.21 -6.91 7.23
CA TYR A 136 12.76 -8.24 7.39
C TYR A 136 13.94 -8.47 6.46
N TRP A 137 13.74 -8.19 5.16
CA TRP A 137 14.80 -8.34 4.18
C TRP A 137 16.01 -7.50 4.52
N TYR A 138 15.80 -6.23 4.88
CA TYR A 138 16.92 -5.32 5.16
C TYR A 138 17.72 -5.81 6.37
N ARG A 139 17.04 -6.19 7.44
CA ARG A 139 17.73 -6.64 8.65
C ARG A 139 18.47 -7.94 8.43
N PHE A 140 17.86 -8.86 7.70
CA PHE A 140 18.54 -10.12 7.40
C PHE A 140 19.76 -9.91 6.51
N SER A 141 19.59 -9.19 5.42
CA SER A 141 20.63 -9.05 4.40
C SER A 141 21.76 -8.10 4.79
N HIS A 142 21.46 -7.05 5.57
CA HIS A 142 22.47 -6.04 5.95
C HIS A 142 22.97 -6.20 7.37
N GLU A 143 22.17 -6.77 8.29
CA GLU A 143 22.54 -6.86 9.71
C GLU A 143 22.70 -8.30 10.18
N GLY A 144 22.33 -9.28 9.38
CA GLY A 144 22.43 -10.70 9.75
C GLY A 144 21.52 -11.09 10.90
N VAL A 145 20.36 -10.42 11.04
CA VAL A 145 19.50 -10.64 12.20
C VAL A 145 18.14 -11.17 11.75
N UNK A 146 17.74 -12.16 12.22
CA UNK A 146 16.48 -12.74 11.93
C UNK A 146 15.48 -12.02 12.77
N UNK A 147 15.00 -11.29 12.41
CA UNK A 147 14.10 -10.52 13.07
C UNK A 147 12.82 -11.21 13.20
N UNK A 148 12.54 -11.22 14.13
CA UNK A 148 11.28 -11.74 14.41
C UNK A 148 10.33 -10.68 14.03
N UNK A 149 9.90 -10.71 13.51
CA UNK A 149 9.02 -9.87 13.03
C UNK A 149 8.57 -8.76 13.79
N UNK A 150 8.91 -8.60 14.36
CA UNK A 150 8.48 -7.67 14.98
C UNK A 150 8.39 -6.49 14.35
N UNK A 151 8.02 -6.48 13.61
CA UNK A 151 7.95 -5.64 13.23
C UNK A 151 7.78 -4.64 13.42
N UNK A 152 8.23 -4.30 14.10
CA UNK A 152 8.13 -3.39 14.31
C UNK A 152 8.02 -2.36 13.72
N UNK A 153 7.34 -2.09 13.41
CA UNK A 153 7.26 -1.20 13.01
C UNK A 153 7.86 -0.38 13.54
N UNK A 154 8.66 -0.29 13.47
CA UNK A 154 9.24 0.41 13.83
C UNK A 154 8.86 1.51 13.84
N UNK A 155 8.34 1.79 14.39
CA UNK A 155 8.05 2.77 14.48
C UNK A 155 8.95 3.55 14.55
N UNK A 156 9.19 3.84 13.86
CA UNK A 156 9.83 4.52 13.87
C UNK A 156 9.71 5.31 14.68
N ARG A 157 10.11 5.33 15.72
CA ARG A 157 10.26 6.32 16.77
C ARG A 157 11.13 7.43 16.23
N ARG A 158 10.48 8.43 15.83
CA ARG A 158 11.23 9.66 15.59
C ARG A 158 11.89 10.03 16.92
N SER A 159 13.16 9.86 16.99
CA SER A 159 13.93 10.46 18.07
C SER A 159 13.71 11.97 17.97
N LYS A 160 13.45 12.59 19.05
CA LYS A 160 13.29 14.05 19.19
C LYS A 160 14.52 14.79 18.66
#